data_675c0ff35c4bd26d87e30f052c4ef964
#
_entry.id   675c0ff35c4bd26d87e30f052c4ef964
#
_cell.length_a   1.000
_cell.length_b   1.000
_cell.length_c   1.000
_cell.angle_alpha   90.00
_cell.angle_beta   90.00
_cell.angle_gamma   90.00
#
_symmetry.space_group_name_H-M   'P 1'
#
loop_
_entity.id
_entity.type
_entity.pdbx_description
1 polymer ?
#
loop_
_entity_poly.entity_id
_entity_poly.type
_entity_poly.pdbx_seq_one_letter_code
_entity_poly.pdbx_strand_id
1 'polypeptide(L)'
;MPSLPPNTVGEHFVINGARIWYAQWNPQATSTPVLLLHGGYGNSSYFGHLIPVLVQHGYRVIAMDSRGHGRSTAPDEQITYHLMASDVIGLLDHLKIHKVSLVGWSDGGSIGYDLAISHPERLSRLFAFGANADLSALKDGFDTNPVFAAYLARVKDEYRSLSPTPDRWDAFNANVNKMWETLPAFSAAQLRSIRVPTTIVDGEYDEGIKTEHIRYLAATIPGAKLVILPNVSHFAMLQNPAAFNGAVLDFLNGPST
;
A
#
# COMPACT_ATOMS: atom_id res chain seq x y z
N MET A 1 8.04 -5.14 -16.50
CA MET A 1 7.12 -4.37 -15.66
C MET A 1 6.07 -5.29 -15.08
N PRO A 2 5.67 -5.11 -13.80
CA PRO A 2 4.53 -5.83 -13.27
C PRO A 2 3.26 -5.48 -14.04
N SER A 3 2.31 -6.41 -14.10
CA SER A 3 1.08 -6.23 -14.87
C SER A 3 -0.13 -6.71 -14.07
N LEU A 4 -1.25 -6.04 -14.26
CA LEU A 4 -2.54 -6.52 -13.76
C LEU A 4 -2.97 -7.81 -14.49
N PRO A 5 -3.87 -8.61 -13.89
CA PRO A 5 -4.46 -9.75 -14.56
C PRO A 5 -5.04 -9.38 -15.95
N PRO A 6 -4.99 -10.28 -16.94
CA PRO A 6 -5.58 -10.03 -18.25
C PRO A 6 -7.07 -9.64 -18.14
N ASN A 7 -7.53 -8.79 -19.05
CA ASN A 7 -8.91 -8.29 -19.10
C ASN A 7 -9.36 -7.50 -17.87
N THR A 8 -8.42 -6.93 -17.09
CA THR A 8 -8.76 -6.00 -16.01
C THR A 8 -9.49 -4.78 -16.58
N VAL A 9 -10.68 -4.54 -16.08
CA VAL A 9 -11.46 -3.33 -16.37
C VAL A 9 -11.29 -2.37 -15.18
N GLY A 10 -10.69 -1.22 -15.44
CA GLY A 10 -10.54 -0.16 -14.42
C GLY A 10 -11.59 0.90 -14.58
N GLU A 11 -11.93 1.52 -13.48
CA GLU A 11 -12.88 2.61 -13.37
C GLU A 11 -12.20 3.82 -12.71
N HIS A 12 -12.87 4.96 -12.74
CA HIS A 12 -12.40 6.17 -12.07
C HIS A 12 -13.53 6.78 -11.25
N PHE A 13 -13.19 7.35 -10.11
CA PHE A 13 -14.06 8.27 -9.37
C PHE A 13 -13.30 9.56 -9.06
N VAL A 14 -14.04 10.63 -8.79
CA VAL A 14 -13.45 11.95 -8.51
C VAL A 14 -13.60 12.25 -7.02
N ILE A 15 -12.48 12.57 -6.38
CA ILE A 15 -12.44 12.97 -4.98
C ILE A 15 -11.30 13.97 -4.74
N ASN A 16 -11.52 14.98 -3.93
CA ASN A 16 -10.50 15.97 -3.55
C ASN A 16 -9.72 16.50 -4.78
N GLY A 17 -10.43 16.82 -5.85
CA GLY A 17 -9.84 17.31 -7.10
C GLY A 17 -9.05 16.28 -7.92
N ALA A 18 -8.83 15.08 -7.41
CA ALA A 18 -8.16 14.01 -8.13
C ALA A 18 -9.16 13.06 -8.80
N ARG A 19 -8.76 12.50 -9.93
CA ARG A 19 -9.45 11.43 -10.62
C ARG A 19 -8.71 10.12 -10.30
N ILE A 20 -9.24 9.35 -9.39
CA ILE A 20 -8.62 8.15 -8.82
C ILE A 20 -9.05 6.92 -9.62
N TRP A 21 -8.08 6.15 -10.08
CA TRP A 21 -8.30 4.87 -10.75
C TRP A 21 -8.38 3.74 -9.75
N TYR A 22 -9.31 2.82 -9.99
CA TYR A 22 -9.41 1.56 -9.26
C TYR A 22 -9.92 0.44 -10.17
N ALA A 23 -9.69 -0.79 -9.75
CA ALA A 23 -10.29 -1.96 -10.39
C ALA A 23 -10.80 -2.94 -9.33
N GLN A 24 -11.79 -3.74 -9.70
CA GLN A 24 -12.40 -4.73 -8.84
C GLN A 24 -12.41 -6.09 -9.52
N TRP A 25 -12.23 -7.12 -8.71
CA TRP A 25 -12.37 -8.53 -9.11
C TRP A 25 -13.31 -9.22 -8.14
N ASN A 26 -14.12 -10.12 -8.65
CA ASN A 26 -15.14 -10.87 -7.90
C ASN A 26 -16.07 -9.95 -7.06
N PRO A 27 -16.70 -8.91 -7.66
CA PRO A 27 -17.45 -7.90 -6.92
C PRO A 27 -18.71 -8.45 -6.22
N GLN A 28 -19.15 -9.66 -6.58
CA GLN A 28 -20.32 -10.32 -5.99
C GLN A 28 -19.98 -11.18 -4.75
N ALA A 29 -18.68 -11.34 -4.41
CA ALA A 29 -18.31 -12.07 -3.21
C ALA A 29 -18.82 -11.36 -1.96
N THR A 30 -19.31 -12.15 -1.00
CA THR A 30 -19.93 -11.66 0.24
C THR A 30 -18.95 -11.52 1.40
N SER A 31 -17.71 -12.01 1.22
CA SER A 31 -16.64 -11.82 2.20
C SER A 31 -16.25 -10.36 2.33
N THR A 32 -15.66 -9.98 3.47
CA THR A 32 -15.05 -8.64 3.63
C THR A 32 -14.07 -8.41 2.48
N PRO A 33 -14.24 -7.33 1.68
CA PRO A 33 -13.35 -7.07 0.55
C PRO A 33 -11.91 -6.85 0.99
N VAL A 34 -10.97 -7.23 0.12
CA VAL A 34 -9.53 -6.96 0.28
C VAL A 34 -9.17 -5.75 -0.55
N LEU A 35 -8.70 -4.68 0.11
CA LEU A 35 -8.18 -3.48 -0.55
C LEU A 35 -6.65 -3.57 -0.62
N LEU A 36 -6.09 -3.35 -1.81
CA LEU A 36 -4.66 -3.37 -2.09
C LEU A 36 -4.16 -1.95 -2.35
N LEU A 37 -3.18 -1.49 -1.56
CA LEU A 37 -2.54 -0.18 -1.68
C LEU A 37 -1.04 -0.35 -1.93
N HIS A 38 -0.56 0.19 -3.05
CA HIS A 38 0.83 0.12 -3.49
C HIS A 38 1.76 1.10 -2.76
N GLY A 39 3.06 0.90 -2.89
CA GLY A 39 4.11 1.79 -2.38
C GLY A 39 4.34 3.03 -3.25
N GLY A 40 5.14 3.95 -2.75
CA GLY A 40 5.48 5.18 -3.44
C GLY A 40 6.07 4.94 -4.83
N TYR A 41 5.71 5.77 -5.80
CA TYR A 41 5.95 5.62 -7.24
C TYR A 41 5.34 4.37 -7.88
N GLY A 42 4.81 3.43 -7.10
CA GLY A 42 4.21 2.22 -7.60
C GLY A 42 2.82 2.44 -8.20
N ASN A 43 2.16 1.34 -8.46
CA ASN A 43 0.78 1.29 -8.90
C ASN A 43 0.20 -0.11 -8.62
N SER A 44 -1.08 -0.28 -8.79
CA SER A 44 -1.79 -1.55 -8.51
C SER A 44 -1.27 -2.76 -9.29
N SER A 45 -0.54 -2.56 -10.41
CA SER A 45 0.05 -3.66 -11.18
C SER A 45 1.07 -4.49 -10.39
N TYR A 46 1.65 -3.92 -9.33
CA TYR A 46 2.57 -4.65 -8.43
C TYR A 46 1.90 -5.80 -7.69
N PHE A 47 0.58 -5.80 -7.58
CA PHE A 47 -0.19 -6.91 -7.01
C PHE A 47 -0.70 -7.93 -8.04
N GLY A 48 -0.18 -7.89 -9.27
CA GLY A 48 -0.64 -8.77 -10.35
C GLY A 48 -0.53 -10.27 -10.06
N HIS A 49 0.43 -10.69 -9.22
CA HIS A 49 0.55 -12.08 -8.76
C HIS A 49 -0.36 -12.42 -7.56
N LEU A 50 -0.76 -11.41 -6.77
CA LEU A 50 -1.62 -11.62 -5.60
C LEU A 50 -3.11 -11.66 -6.00
N ILE A 51 -3.54 -10.77 -6.87
CA ILE A 51 -4.95 -10.61 -7.24
C ILE A 51 -5.60 -11.93 -7.68
N PRO A 52 -5.01 -12.71 -8.63
CA PRO A 52 -5.62 -13.97 -9.05
C PRO A 52 -5.74 -14.99 -7.92
N VAL A 53 -4.78 -15.02 -7.00
CA VAL A 53 -4.79 -15.92 -5.85
C VAL A 53 -5.94 -15.58 -4.91
N LEU A 54 -6.13 -14.30 -4.59
CA LEU A 54 -7.25 -13.86 -3.74
C LEU A 54 -8.60 -14.14 -4.38
N VAL A 55 -8.74 -13.90 -5.68
CA VAL A 55 -9.97 -14.19 -6.43
C VAL A 55 -10.28 -15.69 -6.42
N GLN A 56 -9.27 -16.54 -6.61
CA GLN A 56 -9.41 -17.99 -6.56
C GLN A 56 -9.85 -18.47 -5.16
N HIS A 57 -9.45 -17.77 -4.10
CA HIS A 57 -9.91 -18.05 -2.72
C HIS A 57 -11.25 -17.38 -2.37
N GLY A 58 -11.97 -16.84 -3.35
CA GLY A 58 -13.32 -16.30 -3.18
C GLY A 58 -13.40 -14.89 -2.60
N TYR A 59 -12.30 -14.15 -2.52
CA TYR A 59 -12.32 -12.77 -2.04
C TYR A 59 -12.78 -11.79 -3.12
N ARG A 60 -13.55 -10.78 -2.73
CA ARG A 60 -13.69 -9.54 -3.50
C ARG A 60 -12.40 -8.76 -3.33
N VAL A 61 -11.74 -8.43 -4.42
CA VAL A 61 -10.47 -7.68 -4.42
C VAL A 61 -10.68 -6.31 -5.05
N ILE A 62 -10.11 -5.29 -4.42
CA ILE A 62 -10.10 -3.92 -4.92
C ILE A 62 -8.64 -3.47 -4.93
N ALA A 63 -8.16 -2.95 -6.04
CA ALA A 63 -6.87 -2.29 -6.11
C ALA A 63 -7.05 -0.86 -6.59
N MET A 64 -6.35 0.08 -5.97
CA MET A 64 -6.42 1.50 -6.25
C MET A 64 -5.04 2.03 -6.61
N ASP A 65 -4.95 2.83 -7.65
CA ASP A 65 -3.77 3.68 -7.88
C ASP A 65 -3.95 4.97 -7.06
N SER A 66 -3.04 5.23 -6.12
CA SER A 66 -3.07 6.42 -5.26
C SER A 66 -2.99 7.71 -6.09
N ARG A 67 -3.46 8.83 -5.54
CA ARG A 67 -3.41 10.12 -6.24
C ARG A 67 -2.03 10.40 -6.84
N GLY A 68 -2.00 10.80 -8.10
CA GLY A 68 -0.80 11.08 -8.87
C GLY A 68 -0.03 9.84 -9.32
N HIS A 69 -0.33 8.66 -8.82
CA HIS A 69 0.34 7.41 -9.19
C HIS A 69 -0.42 6.66 -10.30
N GLY A 70 0.33 5.86 -11.05
CA GLY A 70 -0.24 4.94 -12.04
C GLY A 70 -1.22 5.63 -12.98
N ARG A 71 -2.49 5.23 -12.93
CA ARG A 71 -3.58 5.71 -13.81
C ARG A 71 -4.41 6.82 -13.18
N SER A 72 -4.02 7.28 -11.96
CA SER A 72 -4.70 8.34 -11.23
C SER A 72 -4.08 9.71 -11.52
N THR A 73 -4.89 10.76 -11.45
CA THR A 73 -4.40 12.15 -11.49
C THR A 73 -4.18 12.70 -10.08
N ALA A 74 -3.48 13.82 -9.98
CA ALA A 74 -3.46 14.66 -8.80
C ALA A 74 -3.55 16.14 -9.20
N PRO A 75 -4.23 16.98 -8.42
CA PRO A 75 -4.07 18.42 -8.49
C PRO A 75 -2.67 18.82 -7.99
N ASP A 76 -2.34 20.13 -8.06
CA ASP A 76 -1.05 20.66 -7.61
C ASP A 76 -0.89 20.71 -6.07
N GLU A 77 -1.86 20.18 -5.35
CA GLU A 77 -1.84 20.09 -3.90
C GLU A 77 -0.74 19.14 -3.41
N GLN A 78 -0.15 19.46 -2.25
CA GLN A 78 0.85 18.60 -1.61
C GLN A 78 0.23 17.26 -1.23
N ILE A 79 0.80 16.18 -1.74
CA ILE A 79 0.42 14.81 -1.35
C ILE A 79 0.83 14.57 0.10
N THR A 80 -0.05 13.94 0.88
CA THR A 80 0.22 13.48 2.24
C THR A 80 -0.44 12.13 2.46
N TYR A 81 0.03 11.36 3.46
CA TYR A 81 -0.61 10.08 3.80
C TYR A 81 -2.06 10.28 4.24
N HIS A 82 -2.35 11.33 4.99
CA HIS A 82 -3.71 11.66 5.42
C HIS A 82 -4.65 12.00 4.25
N LEU A 83 -4.15 12.74 3.26
CA LEU A 83 -4.91 13.03 2.05
C LEU A 83 -5.16 11.75 1.23
N MET A 84 -4.16 10.87 1.09
CA MET A 84 -4.34 9.57 0.44
C MET A 84 -5.28 8.65 1.22
N ALA A 85 -5.25 8.69 2.55
CA ALA A 85 -6.23 7.97 3.39
C ALA A 85 -7.66 8.48 3.17
N SER A 86 -7.85 9.79 3.03
CA SER A 86 -9.17 10.36 2.71
C SER A 86 -9.68 9.93 1.33
N ASP A 87 -8.80 9.71 0.35
CA ASP A 87 -9.18 9.15 -0.95
C ASP A 87 -9.66 7.70 -0.82
N VAL A 88 -9.00 6.93 0.03
CA VAL A 88 -9.45 5.56 0.33
C VAL A 88 -10.86 5.57 0.92
N ILE A 89 -11.12 6.44 1.89
CA ILE A 89 -12.48 6.59 2.47
C ILE A 89 -13.49 6.95 1.38
N GLY A 90 -13.14 7.91 0.52
CA GLY A 90 -14.00 8.28 -0.60
C GLY A 90 -14.26 7.14 -1.58
N LEU A 91 -13.27 6.30 -1.87
CA LEU A 91 -13.46 5.09 -2.68
C LEU A 91 -14.42 4.11 -2.01
N LEU A 92 -14.26 3.86 -0.71
CA LEU A 92 -15.14 2.95 0.02
C LEU A 92 -16.58 3.47 0.04
N ASP A 93 -16.79 4.78 0.19
CA ASP A 93 -18.11 5.40 0.17
C ASP A 93 -18.73 5.33 -1.23
N HIS A 94 -17.95 5.62 -2.27
CA HIS A 94 -18.35 5.48 -3.67
C HIS A 94 -18.84 4.08 -3.99
N LEU A 95 -18.12 3.05 -3.50
CA LEU A 95 -18.45 1.65 -3.69
C LEU A 95 -19.49 1.11 -2.69
N LYS A 96 -19.95 1.95 -1.74
CA LYS A 96 -20.85 1.56 -0.65
C LYS A 96 -20.32 0.41 0.19
N ILE A 97 -19.00 0.41 0.43
CA ILE A 97 -18.31 -0.58 1.24
C ILE A 97 -18.07 0.01 2.62
N HIS A 98 -18.61 -0.64 3.63
CA HIS A 98 -18.45 -0.19 5.00
C HIS A 98 -17.05 -0.45 5.54
N LYS A 99 -16.49 -1.63 5.29
CA LYS A 99 -15.24 -2.09 5.92
C LYS A 99 -14.46 -3.01 4.96
N VAL A 100 -13.12 -2.91 4.98
CA VAL A 100 -12.20 -3.74 4.19
C VAL A 100 -11.10 -4.38 5.04
N SER A 101 -10.52 -5.48 4.55
CA SER A 101 -9.19 -5.93 4.95
C SER A 101 -8.16 -5.23 4.06
N LEU A 102 -7.24 -4.49 4.64
CA LEU A 102 -6.26 -3.71 3.89
C LEU A 102 -4.92 -4.44 3.81
N VAL A 103 -4.39 -4.57 2.59
CA VAL A 103 -3.02 -5.01 2.31
C VAL A 103 -2.27 -3.84 1.71
N GLY A 104 -1.35 -3.28 2.47
CA GLY A 104 -0.54 -2.12 2.08
C GLY A 104 0.93 -2.48 1.95
N TRP A 105 1.56 -2.06 0.86
CA TRP A 105 3.00 -2.14 0.66
C TRP A 105 3.62 -0.75 0.79
N SER A 106 4.67 -0.60 1.62
CA SER A 106 5.43 0.64 1.79
C SER A 106 4.49 1.82 2.13
N ASP A 107 4.43 2.88 1.31
CA ASP A 107 3.48 3.99 1.47
C ASP A 107 2.03 3.50 1.65
N GLY A 108 1.62 2.42 0.96
CA GLY A 108 0.31 1.82 1.15
C GLY A 108 0.07 1.29 2.56
N GLY A 109 1.11 0.80 3.23
CA GLY A 109 1.06 0.42 4.64
C GLY A 109 1.02 1.64 5.57
N SER A 110 1.75 2.71 5.24
CA SER A 110 1.71 3.98 6.00
C SER A 110 0.34 4.67 5.88
N ILE A 111 -0.32 4.60 4.70
CA ILE A 111 -1.73 4.99 4.54
C ILE A 111 -2.62 4.10 5.44
N GLY A 112 -2.30 2.81 5.52
CA GLY A 112 -3.00 1.87 6.41
C GLY A 112 -2.91 2.25 7.89
N TYR A 113 -1.76 2.77 8.37
CA TYR A 113 -1.63 3.28 9.73
C TYR A 113 -2.48 4.53 9.95
N ASP A 114 -2.48 5.48 9.00
CA ASP A 114 -3.35 6.67 9.09
C ASP A 114 -4.82 6.25 9.21
N LEU A 115 -5.28 5.35 8.35
CA LEU A 115 -6.65 4.81 8.41
C LEU A 115 -6.96 4.09 9.73
N ALA A 116 -6.03 3.28 10.24
CA ALA A 116 -6.22 2.56 11.50
C ALA A 116 -6.30 3.49 12.72
N ILE A 117 -5.73 4.69 12.62
CA ILE A 117 -5.76 5.75 13.64
C ILE A 117 -7.03 6.61 13.48
N SER A 118 -7.30 7.08 12.26
CA SER A 118 -8.33 8.10 11.99
C SER A 118 -9.71 7.52 11.69
N HIS A 119 -9.77 6.32 11.08
CA HIS A 119 -10.97 5.65 10.62
C HIS A 119 -10.97 4.14 10.92
N PRO A 120 -10.72 3.72 12.18
CA PRO A 120 -10.60 2.30 12.53
C PRO A 120 -11.85 1.48 12.19
N GLU A 121 -13.02 2.10 12.17
CA GLU A 121 -14.29 1.47 11.79
C GLU A 121 -14.35 1.01 10.34
N ARG A 122 -13.48 1.57 9.46
CA ARG A 122 -13.40 1.24 8.03
C ARG A 122 -12.47 0.07 7.74
N LEU A 123 -11.69 -0.38 8.73
CA LEU A 123 -10.75 -1.49 8.59
C LEU A 123 -11.17 -2.70 9.43
N SER A 124 -11.30 -3.85 8.78
CA SER A 124 -11.45 -5.14 9.47
C SER A 124 -10.10 -5.60 10.04
N ARG A 125 -9.04 -5.42 9.26
CA ARG A 125 -7.66 -5.77 9.62
C ARG A 125 -6.67 -5.06 8.69
N LEU A 126 -5.42 -4.94 9.11
CA LEU A 126 -4.33 -4.29 8.38
C LEU A 126 -3.12 -5.22 8.22
N PHE A 127 -2.67 -5.44 6.99
CA PHE A 127 -1.39 -6.03 6.62
C PHE A 127 -0.49 -4.91 6.09
N ALA A 128 0.56 -4.57 6.82
CA ALA A 128 1.50 -3.52 6.44
C ALA A 128 2.86 -4.15 6.14
N PHE A 129 3.24 -4.21 4.86
CA PHE A 129 4.49 -4.78 4.38
C PHE A 129 5.48 -3.67 4.02
N GLY A 130 6.69 -3.72 4.61
CA GLY A 130 7.77 -2.78 4.36
C GLY A 130 7.40 -1.32 4.64
N ALA A 131 6.52 -1.08 5.62
CA ALA A 131 5.97 0.23 5.91
C ALA A 131 6.64 0.87 7.12
N ASN A 132 6.78 2.19 7.09
CA ASN A 132 7.35 2.97 8.19
C ASN A 132 6.32 3.88 8.86
N ALA A 133 6.57 4.23 10.11
CA ALA A 133 5.78 5.19 10.88
C ALA A 133 6.44 6.56 10.98
N ASP A 134 7.74 6.64 10.76
CA ASP A 134 8.52 7.87 10.77
C ASP A 134 9.82 7.73 9.96
N LEU A 135 10.52 8.83 9.77
CA LEU A 135 11.72 8.88 8.93
C LEU A 135 12.93 8.18 9.52
N SER A 136 12.97 7.93 10.83
CA SER A 136 14.08 7.20 11.48
C SER A 136 14.18 5.74 11.04
N ALA A 137 13.09 5.24 10.43
CA ALA A 137 12.97 3.89 9.87
C ALA A 137 13.86 3.65 8.65
N LEU A 138 14.19 4.69 7.90
CA LEU A 138 14.88 4.53 6.63
C LEU A 138 16.35 4.16 6.84
N LYS A 139 16.85 3.23 6.03
CA LYS A 139 18.26 2.90 5.95
C LYS A 139 19.01 3.98 5.19
N ASP A 140 20.20 4.32 5.66
CA ASP A 140 21.07 5.27 4.96
C ASP A 140 21.46 4.70 3.58
N GLY A 141 21.34 5.51 2.53
CA GLY A 141 21.71 5.12 1.18
C GLY A 141 20.80 4.04 0.55
N PHE A 142 19.58 3.87 1.05
CA PHE A 142 18.63 2.90 0.50
C PHE A 142 18.38 3.10 -1.00
N ASP A 143 18.36 4.35 -1.44
CA ASP A 143 18.16 4.78 -2.83
C ASP A 143 19.31 4.38 -3.76
N THR A 144 20.52 4.18 -3.21
CA THR A 144 21.70 3.70 -3.95
C THR A 144 21.89 2.19 -3.88
N ASN A 145 21.09 1.47 -3.06
CA ASN A 145 21.08 0.02 -3.06
C ASN A 145 20.66 -0.49 -4.45
N PRO A 146 21.37 -1.47 -5.06
CA PRO A 146 21.12 -1.90 -6.44
C PRO A 146 19.66 -2.32 -6.71
N VAL A 147 18.99 -2.93 -5.76
CA VAL A 147 17.59 -3.37 -5.91
C VAL A 147 16.66 -2.17 -5.96
N PHE A 148 16.82 -1.23 -5.02
CA PHE A 148 15.99 -0.03 -4.95
C PHE A 148 16.31 0.93 -6.11
N ALA A 149 17.59 1.09 -6.45
CA ALA A 149 18.03 1.89 -7.59
C ALA A 149 17.44 1.37 -8.92
N ALA A 150 17.38 0.04 -9.11
CA ALA A 150 16.71 -0.55 -10.27
C ALA A 150 15.20 -0.26 -10.32
N TYR A 151 14.56 -0.16 -9.17
CA TYR A 151 13.17 0.30 -9.07
C TYR A 151 13.05 1.76 -9.48
N LEU A 152 13.83 2.65 -8.88
CA LEU A 152 13.81 4.09 -9.18
C LEU A 152 14.14 4.40 -10.65
N ALA A 153 15.02 3.60 -11.28
CA ALA A 153 15.38 3.77 -12.69
C ALA A 153 14.19 3.54 -13.64
N ARG A 154 13.21 2.70 -13.27
CA ARG A 154 12.09 2.34 -14.16
C ARG A 154 10.79 3.07 -13.86
N VAL A 155 10.59 3.59 -12.64
CA VAL A 155 9.28 4.17 -12.23
C VAL A 155 8.88 5.38 -13.07
N LYS A 156 9.83 6.14 -13.60
CA LYS A 156 9.55 7.24 -14.54
C LYS A 156 8.90 6.75 -15.82
N ASP A 157 9.39 5.65 -16.37
CA ASP A 157 8.83 5.07 -17.60
C ASP A 157 7.50 4.37 -17.32
N GLU A 158 7.36 3.73 -16.16
CA GLU A 158 6.07 3.18 -15.70
C GLU A 158 5.02 4.30 -15.55
N TYR A 159 5.38 5.40 -14.91
CA TYR A 159 4.52 6.59 -14.80
C TYR A 159 4.10 7.09 -16.18
N ARG A 160 5.05 7.33 -17.07
CA ARG A 160 4.77 7.84 -18.41
C ARG A 160 3.86 6.93 -19.24
N SER A 161 3.97 5.62 -19.04
CA SER A 161 3.18 4.63 -19.78
C SER A 161 1.74 4.49 -19.26
N LEU A 162 1.49 4.82 -18.00
CA LEU A 162 0.20 4.59 -17.34
C LEU A 162 -0.57 5.88 -17.07
N SER A 163 0.16 6.98 -16.77
CA SER A 163 -0.45 8.21 -16.30
C SER A 163 -1.29 8.92 -17.36
N PRO A 164 -2.47 9.42 -17.00
CA PRO A 164 -3.22 10.35 -17.84
C PRO A 164 -2.50 11.69 -18.09
N THR A 165 -1.45 11.97 -17.31
CA THR A 165 -0.65 13.19 -17.36
C THR A 165 0.84 12.88 -17.44
N PRO A 166 1.32 12.19 -18.51
CA PRO A 166 2.69 11.64 -18.60
C PRO A 166 3.78 12.70 -18.52
N ASP A 167 3.49 13.93 -18.96
CA ASP A 167 4.43 15.06 -18.95
C ASP A 167 4.60 15.69 -17.56
N ARG A 168 3.81 15.29 -16.57
CA ARG A 168 3.85 15.83 -15.21
C ARG A 168 4.77 15.06 -14.25
N TRP A 169 5.60 14.16 -14.76
CA TRP A 169 6.51 13.38 -13.93
C TRP A 169 7.34 14.24 -12.97
N ASP A 170 7.96 15.31 -13.45
CA ASP A 170 8.88 16.09 -12.62
C ASP A 170 8.15 16.80 -11.47
N ALA A 171 6.93 17.29 -11.71
CA ALA A 171 6.08 17.86 -10.66
C ALA A 171 5.60 16.80 -9.67
N PHE A 172 5.19 15.63 -10.15
CA PHE A 172 4.79 14.50 -9.33
C PHE A 172 5.97 14.01 -8.46
N ASN A 173 7.14 13.80 -9.06
CA ASN A 173 8.35 13.40 -8.36
C ASN A 173 8.73 14.39 -7.25
N ALA A 174 8.71 15.70 -7.55
CA ALA A 174 8.99 16.73 -6.55
C ALA A 174 7.98 16.70 -5.39
N ASN A 175 6.70 16.46 -5.69
CA ASN A 175 5.62 16.41 -4.69
C ASN A 175 5.79 15.18 -3.74
N VAL A 176 6.10 14.00 -4.30
CA VAL A 176 6.33 12.78 -3.52
C VAL A 176 7.60 12.93 -2.66
N ASN A 177 8.71 13.42 -3.23
CA ASN A 177 9.93 13.65 -2.47
C ASN A 177 9.70 14.60 -1.30
N LYS A 178 8.98 15.71 -1.53
CA LYS A 178 8.63 16.66 -0.47
C LYS A 178 7.77 16.03 0.63
N MET A 179 6.87 15.10 0.29
CA MET A 179 6.16 14.32 1.31
C MET A 179 7.13 13.48 2.13
N TRP A 180 8.05 12.77 1.50
CA TRP A 180 9.02 11.89 2.16
C TRP A 180 10.09 12.63 2.99
N GLU A 181 10.28 13.94 2.79
CA GLU A 181 11.16 14.76 3.63
C GLU A 181 10.63 14.93 5.06
N THR A 182 9.32 14.80 5.29
CA THR A 182 8.68 15.10 6.56
C THR A 182 7.70 14.03 7.05
N LEU A 183 7.25 13.13 6.19
CA LEU A 183 6.22 12.14 6.48
C LEU A 183 6.69 10.71 6.10
N PRO A 184 6.13 9.66 6.75
CA PRO A 184 5.17 9.74 7.85
C PRO A 184 5.80 10.24 9.15
N ALA A 185 4.98 10.69 10.10
CA ALA A 185 5.39 11.17 11.41
C ALA A 185 4.40 10.76 12.51
N PHE A 186 4.08 9.46 12.57
CA PHE A 186 3.15 8.92 13.57
C PHE A 186 3.86 8.79 14.91
N SER A 187 3.30 9.42 15.93
CA SER A 187 3.81 9.31 17.32
C SER A 187 3.54 7.91 17.89
N ALA A 188 4.35 7.53 18.88
CA ALA A 188 4.11 6.29 19.63
C ALA A 188 2.73 6.25 20.28
N ALA A 189 2.16 7.39 20.67
CA ALA A 189 0.80 7.46 21.21
C ALA A 189 -0.25 7.11 20.16
N GLN A 190 -0.11 7.60 18.93
CA GLN A 190 -0.98 7.26 17.81
C GLN A 190 -0.88 5.78 17.46
N LEU A 191 0.34 5.23 17.35
CA LEU A 191 0.54 3.79 17.10
C LEU A 191 -0.10 2.92 18.20
N ARG A 192 0.03 3.31 19.47
CA ARG A 192 -0.62 2.62 20.59
C ARG A 192 -2.14 2.77 20.60
N SER A 193 -2.71 3.72 19.88
CA SER A 193 -4.17 3.86 19.76
C SER A 193 -4.80 2.91 18.75
N ILE A 194 -4.00 2.30 17.86
CA ILE A 194 -4.49 1.35 16.87
C ILE A 194 -5.10 0.14 17.58
N ARG A 195 -6.36 -0.18 17.23
CA ARG A 195 -7.11 -1.35 17.73
C ARG A 195 -7.45 -2.33 16.63
N VAL A 196 -7.24 -1.94 15.39
CA VAL A 196 -7.43 -2.80 14.22
C VAL A 196 -6.42 -3.96 14.29
N PRO A 197 -6.85 -5.22 14.14
CA PRO A 197 -5.95 -6.37 14.04
C PRO A 197 -4.89 -6.13 12.97
N THR A 198 -3.63 -6.00 13.38
CA THR A 198 -2.53 -5.57 12.51
C THR A 198 -1.47 -6.66 12.40
N THR A 199 -1.01 -6.93 11.18
CA THR A 199 0.19 -7.74 10.91
C THR A 199 1.24 -6.85 10.27
N ILE A 200 2.37 -6.71 10.96
CA ILE A 200 3.56 -6.02 10.48
C ILE A 200 4.40 -7.06 9.75
N VAL A 201 4.71 -6.80 8.49
CA VAL A 201 5.43 -7.75 7.64
C VAL A 201 6.59 -7.05 6.95
N ASP A 202 7.70 -7.76 6.81
CA ASP A 202 8.87 -7.24 6.09
C ASP A 202 9.64 -8.35 5.40
N GLY A 203 10.48 -7.97 4.44
CA GLY A 203 11.48 -8.86 3.86
C GLY A 203 12.73 -8.94 4.74
N GLU A 204 13.33 -10.13 4.85
CA GLU A 204 14.58 -10.33 5.59
C GLU A 204 15.70 -9.39 5.13
N TYR A 205 15.72 -9.08 3.84
CA TYR A 205 16.71 -8.23 3.19
C TYR A 205 16.12 -6.91 2.69
N ASP A 206 15.08 -6.38 3.36
CA ASP A 206 14.52 -5.07 2.98
C ASP A 206 15.62 -4.02 2.96
N GLU A 207 15.84 -3.41 1.83
CA GLU A 207 16.88 -2.41 1.63
C GLU A 207 16.49 -1.00 2.08
N GLY A 208 15.20 -0.74 2.21
CA GLY A 208 14.66 0.57 2.57
C GLY A 208 14.42 0.76 4.05
N ILE A 209 13.86 -0.26 4.71
CA ILE A 209 13.39 -0.15 6.09
C ILE A 209 14.32 -0.90 7.05
N LYS A 210 14.62 -0.27 8.18
CA LYS A 210 15.40 -0.89 9.26
C LYS A 210 14.58 -1.98 9.96
N THR A 211 15.14 -3.14 10.14
CA THR A 211 14.49 -4.26 10.85
C THR A 211 14.10 -3.89 12.27
N GLU A 212 14.89 -3.04 12.94
CA GLU A 212 14.60 -2.51 14.28
C GLU A 212 13.30 -1.72 14.31
N HIS A 213 13.02 -0.94 13.24
CA HIS A 213 11.78 -0.19 13.14
C HIS A 213 10.56 -1.11 12.96
N ILE A 214 10.69 -2.16 12.17
CA ILE A 214 9.64 -3.17 12.00
C ILE A 214 9.32 -3.86 13.33
N ARG A 215 10.35 -4.21 14.12
CA ARG A 215 10.19 -4.77 15.46
C ARG A 215 9.57 -3.75 16.44
N TYR A 216 9.97 -2.48 16.35
CA TYR A 216 9.38 -1.40 17.12
C TYR A 216 7.87 -1.25 16.82
N LEU A 217 7.46 -1.28 15.57
CA LEU A 217 6.04 -1.22 15.18
C LEU A 217 5.24 -2.36 15.77
N ALA A 218 5.75 -3.59 15.62
CA ALA A 218 5.10 -4.79 16.17
C ALA A 218 5.00 -4.77 17.70
N ALA A 219 5.97 -4.19 18.39
CA ALA A 219 5.95 -4.04 19.84
C ALA A 219 5.06 -2.87 20.33
N THR A 220 4.87 -1.84 19.48
CA THR A 220 4.16 -0.62 19.86
C THR A 220 2.67 -0.71 19.58
N ILE A 221 2.27 -1.32 18.46
CA ILE A 221 0.87 -1.50 18.09
C ILE A 221 0.28 -2.66 18.88
N PRO A 222 -0.76 -2.44 19.71
CA PRO A 222 -1.31 -3.48 20.58
C PRO A 222 -1.80 -4.70 19.80
N GLY A 223 -1.32 -5.89 20.16
CA GLY A 223 -1.72 -7.14 19.55
C GLY A 223 -1.21 -7.37 18.11
N ALA A 224 -0.31 -6.52 17.63
CA ALA A 224 0.26 -6.70 16.30
C ALA A 224 1.08 -7.99 16.20
N LYS A 225 0.94 -8.67 15.07
CA LYS A 225 1.77 -9.82 14.71
C LYS A 225 2.98 -9.34 13.91
N LEU A 226 4.11 -10.02 14.06
CA LEU A 226 5.31 -9.78 13.26
C LEU A 226 5.57 -10.98 12.35
N VAL A 227 5.80 -10.72 11.07
CA VAL A 227 6.19 -11.73 10.07
C VAL A 227 7.38 -11.19 9.29
N ILE A 228 8.48 -11.96 9.26
CA ILE A 228 9.64 -11.67 8.40
C ILE A 228 9.67 -12.73 7.31
N LEU A 229 9.58 -12.31 6.06
CA LEU A 229 9.63 -13.18 4.90
C LEU A 229 11.09 -13.48 4.54
N PRO A 230 11.51 -14.76 4.53
CA PRO A 230 12.90 -15.10 4.28
C PRO A 230 13.28 -14.92 2.81
N ASN A 231 14.55 -14.58 2.57
CA ASN A 231 15.15 -14.48 1.24
C ASN A 231 14.45 -13.52 0.26
N VAL A 232 13.80 -12.49 0.76
CA VAL A 232 13.17 -11.42 -0.03
C VAL A 232 13.50 -10.05 0.55
N SER A 233 13.30 -9.01 -0.26
CA SER A 233 13.51 -7.62 0.11
C SER A 233 12.21 -6.82 0.10
N HIS A 234 12.29 -5.51 -0.07
CA HIS A 234 11.16 -4.57 -0.15
C HIS A 234 10.13 -4.91 -1.27
N PHE A 235 10.51 -5.77 -2.20
CA PHE A 235 9.73 -6.17 -3.37
C PHE A 235 9.30 -7.64 -3.35
N ALA A 236 9.03 -8.20 -2.17
CA ALA A 236 8.68 -9.61 -1.98
C ALA A 236 7.58 -10.12 -2.90
N MET A 237 6.57 -9.26 -3.21
CA MET A 237 5.46 -9.60 -4.11
C MET A 237 5.93 -9.92 -5.54
N LEU A 238 7.12 -9.48 -5.95
CA LEU A 238 7.75 -9.76 -7.25
C LEU A 238 8.83 -10.83 -7.15
N GLN A 239 9.60 -10.85 -6.05
CA GLN A 239 10.76 -11.73 -5.87
C GLN A 239 10.35 -13.16 -5.50
N ASN A 240 9.36 -13.28 -4.62
CA ASN A 240 8.78 -14.57 -4.20
C ASN A 240 7.27 -14.42 -4.00
N PRO A 241 6.49 -14.36 -5.11
CA PRO A 241 5.04 -14.20 -5.03
C PRO A 241 4.37 -15.27 -4.17
N ALA A 242 4.88 -16.51 -4.16
CA ALA A 242 4.29 -17.58 -3.38
C ALA A 242 4.39 -17.30 -1.87
N ALA A 243 5.56 -16.87 -1.37
CA ALA A 243 5.74 -16.53 0.04
C ALA A 243 4.90 -15.30 0.43
N PHE A 244 4.89 -14.25 -0.39
CA PHE A 244 4.10 -13.04 -0.14
C PHE A 244 2.59 -13.35 -0.12
N ASN A 245 2.09 -14.08 -1.12
CA ASN A 245 0.68 -14.45 -1.23
C ASN A 245 0.26 -15.36 -0.07
N GLY A 246 1.11 -16.32 0.34
CA GLY A 246 0.88 -17.16 1.51
C GLY A 246 0.71 -16.34 2.79
N ALA A 247 1.61 -15.39 3.04
CA ALA A 247 1.51 -14.50 4.21
C ALA A 247 0.23 -13.64 4.20
N VAL A 248 -0.21 -13.17 3.04
CA VAL A 248 -1.49 -12.45 2.90
C VAL A 248 -2.68 -13.37 3.19
N LEU A 249 -2.68 -14.61 2.68
CA LEU A 249 -3.75 -15.57 2.96
C LEU A 249 -3.81 -15.93 4.45
N ASP A 250 -2.67 -16.17 5.09
CA ASP A 250 -2.59 -16.44 6.54
C ASP A 250 -3.13 -15.26 7.36
N PHE A 251 -2.81 -14.03 6.95
CA PHE A 251 -3.37 -12.82 7.55
C PHE A 251 -4.89 -12.75 7.39
N LEU A 252 -5.43 -13.05 6.21
CA LEU A 252 -6.86 -12.99 5.94
C LEU A 252 -7.64 -14.08 6.67
N ASN A 253 -7.06 -15.27 6.84
CA ASN A 253 -7.65 -16.41 7.53
C ASN A 253 -7.47 -16.38 9.06
N GLY A 254 -6.66 -15.46 9.57
CA GLY A 254 -6.47 -15.31 11.02
C GLY A 254 -7.76 -14.93 11.75
N PRO A 255 -7.85 -15.13 13.08
CA PRO A 255 -9.03 -14.78 13.84
C PRO A 255 -9.38 -13.31 13.66
N SER A 256 -10.66 -13.04 13.40
CA SER A 256 -11.26 -11.71 13.52
C SER A 256 -11.54 -11.48 14.99
N THR A 257 -10.94 -10.47 15.59
CA THR A 257 -11.31 -10.03 16.96
C THR A 257 -12.57 -9.21 16.93
#